data_3b8464258386bbf214b2a16215fbf19d
#
_entry.id   3b8464258386bbf214b2a16215fbf19d
#
_cell.length_a   1.000
_cell.length_b   1.000
_cell.length_c   1.000
_cell.angle_alpha   90.00
_cell.angle_beta   90.00
_cell.angle_gamma   90.00
#
_symmetry.space_group_name_H-M   'P 1'
#
loop_
_entity.id
_entity.type
_entity.pdbx_description
1 polymer ?
#
loop_
_entity_poly.entity_id
_entity_poly.type
_entity_poly.pdbx_seq_one_letter_code
_entity_poly.pdbx_strand_id
1 'polypeptide(L)'
;MNETYIKDYINLFSHLSLNNIEQFDNFIDKNIIFSDPFNDIKGSENFKKIFYHMFKNVKDPSFIVLNYSKSENKVFLKWKMAFYAFRSKQFIEGLSEITLNSDGKINCHIDYWDSMNGLFIKLPFIGILYALSLKIFKAKI
;
A
#
# COMPACT_ATOMS: atom_id res chain seq x y z
N MET A 1 -8.71 -15.91 -14.03
CA MET A 1 -7.68 -15.46 -13.02
C MET A 1 -7.41 -16.61 -12.07
N ASN A 2 -6.14 -17.02 -11.97
CA ASN A 2 -5.74 -18.13 -11.09
C ASN A 2 -5.76 -17.66 -9.63
N GLU A 3 -6.56 -18.33 -8.78
CA GLU A 3 -6.69 -17.98 -7.37
C GLU A 3 -5.39 -18.20 -6.58
N THR A 4 -4.63 -19.23 -6.94
CA THR A 4 -3.32 -19.52 -6.35
C THR A 4 -2.36 -18.35 -6.56
N TYR A 5 -2.33 -17.76 -7.76
CA TYR A 5 -1.48 -16.62 -8.07
C TYR A 5 -1.75 -15.40 -7.17
N ILE A 6 -3.03 -15.11 -6.90
CA ILE A 6 -3.39 -14.00 -6.00
C ILE A 6 -3.01 -14.32 -4.55
N LYS A 7 -3.21 -15.56 -4.11
CA LYS A 7 -2.79 -15.99 -2.76
C LYS A 7 -1.28 -15.92 -2.58
N ASP A 8 -0.51 -16.29 -3.62
CA ASP A 8 0.95 -16.22 -3.57
C ASP A 8 1.44 -14.76 -3.53
N TYR A 9 0.79 -13.85 -4.27
CA TYR A 9 1.06 -12.41 -4.19
C TYR A 9 0.76 -11.85 -2.80
N ILE A 10 -0.39 -12.21 -2.21
CA ILE A 10 -0.77 -11.83 -0.85
C ILE A 10 0.25 -12.38 0.16
N ASN A 11 0.67 -13.63 -0.02
CA ASN A 11 1.67 -14.24 0.84
C ASN A 11 3.02 -13.53 0.77
N LEU A 12 3.45 -13.11 -0.44
CA LEU A 12 4.67 -12.31 -0.59
C LEU A 12 4.60 -11.03 0.23
N PHE A 13 3.48 -10.27 0.17
CA PHE A 13 3.30 -9.06 0.98
C PHE A 13 3.33 -9.34 2.49
N SER A 14 2.68 -10.40 2.94
CA SER A 14 2.63 -10.77 4.36
C SER A 14 3.99 -11.16 4.94
N HIS A 15 4.96 -11.56 4.09
CA HIS A 15 6.31 -11.95 4.48
C HIS A 15 7.37 -11.05 3.83
N LEU A 16 6.98 -9.86 3.37
CA LEU A 16 7.88 -8.96 2.66
C LEU A 16 9.07 -8.53 3.53
N SER A 17 10.24 -8.59 2.92
CA SER A 17 11.52 -8.22 3.54
C SER A 17 12.51 -7.80 2.46
N LEU A 18 13.63 -7.19 2.84
CA LEU A 18 14.69 -6.85 1.89
C LEU A 18 15.19 -8.05 1.06
N ASN A 19 15.07 -9.27 1.58
CA ASN A 19 15.59 -10.47 0.93
C ASN A 19 14.67 -11.04 -0.15
N ASN A 20 13.42 -10.61 -0.24
CA ASN A 20 12.44 -11.18 -1.16
C ASN A 20 11.72 -10.16 -2.06
N ILE A 21 12.12 -8.89 -2.05
CA ILE A 21 11.54 -7.84 -2.91
C ILE A 21 11.65 -8.22 -4.40
N GLU A 22 12.74 -8.86 -4.82
CA GLU A 22 12.92 -9.29 -6.22
C GLU A 22 11.87 -10.33 -6.66
N GLN A 23 11.21 -11.01 -5.74
CA GLN A 23 10.14 -11.96 -6.07
C GLN A 23 8.89 -11.28 -6.67
N PHE A 24 8.75 -9.96 -6.55
CA PHE A 24 7.70 -9.22 -7.25
C PHE A 24 7.74 -9.43 -8.76
N ASP A 25 8.91 -9.68 -9.36
CA ASP A 25 9.06 -9.95 -10.81
C ASP A 25 8.28 -11.19 -11.27
N ASN A 26 7.95 -12.10 -10.36
CA ASN A 26 7.09 -13.25 -10.66
C ASN A 26 5.64 -12.85 -10.93
N PHE A 27 5.22 -11.69 -10.41
CA PHE A 27 3.81 -11.26 -10.38
C PHE A 27 3.55 -10.03 -11.24
N ILE A 28 4.47 -9.07 -11.30
CA ILE A 28 4.23 -7.78 -11.91
C ILE A 28 4.69 -7.71 -13.37
N ASP A 29 4.03 -6.87 -14.16
CA ASP A 29 4.47 -6.52 -15.51
C ASP A 29 5.65 -5.55 -15.45
N LYS A 30 6.54 -5.62 -16.47
CA LYS A 30 7.68 -4.69 -16.58
C LYS A 30 7.28 -3.22 -16.59
N ASN A 31 6.10 -2.93 -17.13
CA ASN A 31 5.56 -1.57 -17.27
C ASN A 31 4.49 -1.27 -16.22
N ILE A 32 4.46 -2.00 -15.09
CA ILE A 32 3.48 -1.76 -14.03
C ILE A 32 3.36 -0.27 -13.71
N ILE A 33 2.12 0.17 -13.50
CA ILE A 33 1.81 1.48 -12.94
C ILE A 33 1.52 1.25 -11.46
N PHE A 34 2.16 2.03 -10.60
CA PHE A 34 1.87 2.05 -9.17
C PHE A 34 1.60 3.47 -8.71
N SER A 35 0.57 3.62 -7.90
CA SER A 35 0.22 4.89 -7.27
C SER A 35 -0.19 4.67 -5.82
N ASP A 36 0.29 5.54 -4.94
CA ASP A 36 -0.13 5.67 -3.56
C ASP A 36 -0.20 7.17 -3.18
N PRO A 37 -0.60 7.57 -1.96
CA PRO A 37 -0.64 8.99 -1.60
C PRO A 37 0.68 9.77 -1.72
N PHE A 38 1.82 9.10 -1.89
CA PHE A 38 3.15 9.72 -1.97
C PHE A 38 3.85 9.49 -3.30
N ASN A 39 3.48 8.45 -4.05
CA ASN A 39 4.19 7.99 -5.21
C ASN A 39 3.24 7.80 -6.40
N ASP A 40 3.74 8.15 -7.58
CA ASP A 40 3.12 7.82 -8.87
C ASP A 40 4.25 7.43 -9.82
N ILE A 41 4.37 6.14 -10.12
CA ILE A 41 5.53 5.62 -10.84
C ILE A 41 5.12 4.58 -11.88
N LYS A 42 6.00 4.37 -12.84
CA LYS A 42 5.92 3.33 -13.86
C LYS A 42 7.19 2.48 -13.88
N GLY A 43 6.99 1.18 -14.08
CA GLY A 43 8.03 0.18 -14.25
C GLY A 43 8.36 -0.62 -13.01
N SER A 44 8.65 -1.91 -13.20
CA SER A 44 8.90 -2.89 -12.13
C SER A 44 10.07 -2.49 -11.24
N GLU A 45 11.15 -1.95 -11.82
CA GLU A 45 12.31 -1.50 -11.04
C GLU A 45 11.97 -0.34 -10.10
N ASN A 46 11.15 0.62 -10.57
CA ASN A 46 10.71 1.73 -9.73
C ASN A 46 9.74 1.26 -8.64
N PHE A 47 8.87 0.29 -8.96
CA PHE A 47 8.00 -0.36 -7.99
C PHE A 47 8.81 -1.00 -6.85
N LYS A 48 9.82 -1.79 -7.16
CA LYS A 48 10.70 -2.43 -6.17
C LYS A 48 11.46 -1.41 -5.32
N LYS A 49 11.93 -0.31 -5.92
CA LYS A 49 12.62 0.78 -5.19
C LYS A 49 11.77 1.40 -4.08
N ILE A 50 10.44 1.47 -4.23
CA ILE A 50 9.55 1.96 -3.17
C ILE A 50 9.69 1.10 -1.92
N PHE A 51 9.67 -0.22 -2.06
CA PHE A 51 9.80 -1.15 -0.94
C PHE A 51 11.21 -1.15 -0.36
N TYR A 52 12.25 -1.07 -1.19
CA TYR A 52 13.63 -0.87 -0.70
C TYR A 52 13.75 0.40 0.14
N HIS A 53 13.18 1.50 -0.34
CA HIS A 53 13.18 2.77 0.39
C HIS A 53 12.40 2.64 1.71
N MET A 54 11.24 2.01 1.70
CA MET A 54 10.43 1.78 2.88
C MET A 54 11.20 0.99 3.94
N PHE A 55 11.78 -0.16 3.61
CA PHE A 55 12.54 -0.98 4.57
C PHE A 55 13.80 -0.29 5.09
N LYS A 56 14.38 0.64 4.31
CA LYS A 56 15.54 1.42 4.74
C LYS A 56 15.18 2.54 5.72
N ASN A 57 14.01 3.16 5.58
CA ASN A 57 13.66 4.39 6.27
C ASN A 57 12.52 4.23 7.29
N VAL A 58 11.76 3.17 7.22
CA VAL A 58 10.66 2.87 8.16
C VAL A 58 11.09 1.74 9.07
N LYS A 59 10.93 1.92 10.37
CA LYS A 59 11.33 0.92 11.36
C LYS A 59 10.27 -0.17 11.48
N ASP A 60 10.70 -1.43 11.31
CA ASP A 60 9.91 -2.66 11.46
C ASP A 60 8.56 -2.64 10.69
N PRO A 61 8.56 -2.31 9.37
CA PRO A 61 7.34 -2.34 8.58
C PRO A 61 6.87 -3.78 8.37
N SER A 62 5.58 -4.01 8.51
CA SER A 62 4.95 -5.31 8.24
C SER A 62 3.54 -5.13 7.70
N PHE A 63 3.12 -6.04 6.81
CA PHE A 63 1.81 -6.02 6.18
C PHE A 63 1.00 -7.25 6.53
N ILE A 64 -0.30 -7.06 6.66
CA ILE A 64 -1.29 -8.13 6.80
C ILE A 64 -2.43 -7.82 5.84
N VAL A 65 -2.74 -8.74 4.92
CA VAL A 65 -3.95 -8.66 4.10
C VAL A 65 -5.11 -9.24 4.91
N LEU A 66 -6.10 -8.40 5.19
CA LEU A 66 -7.25 -8.73 6.03
C LEU A 66 -8.33 -9.45 5.24
N ASN A 67 -8.54 -9.04 3.98
CA ASN A 67 -9.54 -9.61 3.10
C ASN A 67 -9.20 -9.26 1.65
N TYR A 68 -9.77 -10.00 0.69
CA TYR A 68 -9.70 -9.65 -0.72
C TYR A 68 -10.98 -10.05 -1.45
N SER A 69 -11.23 -9.37 -2.56
CA SER A 69 -12.30 -9.70 -3.48
C SER A 69 -11.81 -9.56 -4.92
N LYS A 70 -12.48 -10.24 -5.84
CA LYS A 70 -12.17 -10.21 -7.27
C LYS A 70 -13.38 -9.75 -8.06
N SER A 71 -13.13 -8.99 -9.13
CA SER A 71 -14.12 -8.60 -10.11
C SER A 71 -13.44 -8.54 -11.48
N GLU A 72 -13.81 -9.46 -12.37
CA GLU A 72 -13.20 -9.58 -13.71
C GLU A 72 -11.66 -9.71 -13.65
N ASN A 73 -10.94 -8.71 -14.17
CA ASN A 73 -9.48 -8.64 -14.15
C ASN A 73 -8.92 -7.82 -12.98
N LYS A 74 -9.77 -7.42 -12.03
CA LYS A 74 -9.38 -6.64 -10.85
C LYS A 74 -9.41 -7.45 -9.57
N VAL A 75 -8.50 -7.12 -8.67
CA VAL A 75 -8.45 -7.63 -7.30
C VAL A 75 -8.40 -6.45 -6.34
N PHE A 76 -9.21 -6.51 -5.31
CA PHE A 76 -9.23 -5.52 -4.22
C PHE A 76 -8.71 -6.19 -2.95
N LEU A 77 -7.67 -5.63 -2.37
CA LEU A 77 -7.06 -6.13 -1.13
C LEU A 77 -7.29 -5.12 -0.02
N LYS A 78 -7.96 -5.52 1.04
CA LYS A 78 -7.96 -4.73 2.28
C LYS A 78 -6.79 -5.18 3.13
N TRP A 79 -5.95 -4.22 3.54
CA TRP A 79 -4.72 -4.51 4.28
C TRP A 79 -4.52 -3.58 5.48
N LYS A 80 -3.64 -4.01 6.35
CA LYS A 80 -3.12 -3.25 7.47
C LYS A 80 -1.61 -3.30 7.45
N MET A 81 -0.98 -2.14 7.63
CA MET A 81 0.47 -2.01 7.81
C MET A 81 0.74 -1.59 9.26
N ALA A 82 1.71 -2.24 9.88
CA ALA A 82 2.27 -1.84 11.17
C ALA A 82 3.71 -1.38 10.99
N PHE A 83 4.13 -0.36 11.75
CA PHE A 83 5.49 0.16 11.76
C PHE A 83 5.75 0.96 13.03
N TYR A 84 7.01 1.25 13.34
CA TYR A 84 7.40 2.08 14.49
C TYR A 84 7.71 3.50 14.05
N ALA A 85 6.99 4.48 14.60
CA ALA A 85 7.24 5.91 14.47
C ALA A 85 6.71 6.64 15.71
N PHE A 86 7.14 7.88 15.93
CA PHE A 86 6.67 8.71 17.05
C PHE A 86 6.77 8.02 18.43
N ARG A 87 7.83 7.21 18.62
CA ARG A 87 8.12 6.41 19.85
C ARG A 87 7.09 5.32 20.17
N SER A 88 6.21 4.97 19.23
CA SER A 88 5.21 3.92 19.41
C SER A 88 4.93 3.15 18.12
N LYS A 89 4.32 1.99 18.26
CA LYS A 89 3.83 1.22 17.12
C LYS A 89 2.64 1.92 16.50
N GLN A 90 2.72 2.17 15.21
CA GLN A 90 1.69 2.79 14.40
C GLN A 90 0.99 1.76 13.53
N PHE A 91 -0.24 2.07 13.16
CA PHE A 91 -1.02 1.26 12.23
C PHE A 91 -1.69 2.16 11.21
N ILE A 92 -1.68 1.73 9.96
CA ILE A 92 -2.50 2.29 8.89
C ILE A 92 -3.26 1.16 8.22
N GLU A 93 -4.47 1.43 7.77
CA GLU A 93 -5.27 0.52 6.97
C GLU A 93 -5.52 1.13 5.60
N GLY A 94 -5.56 0.29 4.58
CA GLY A 94 -5.78 0.72 3.22
C GLY A 94 -6.46 -0.33 2.36
N LEU A 95 -6.70 0.05 1.15
CA LEU A 95 -7.23 -0.78 0.09
C LEU A 95 -6.31 -0.68 -1.12
N SER A 96 -5.89 -1.81 -1.68
CA SER A 96 -5.24 -1.84 -2.99
C SER A 96 -6.24 -2.23 -4.06
N GLU A 97 -6.24 -1.51 -5.16
CA GLU A 97 -6.85 -1.91 -6.43
C GLU A 97 -5.76 -2.43 -7.35
N ILE A 98 -5.84 -3.69 -7.73
CA ILE A 98 -4.87 -4.38 -8.58
C ILE A 98 -5.56 -4.77 -9.87
N THR A 99 -4.95 -4.44 -11.01
CA THR A 99 -5.44 -4.85 -12.33
C THR A 99 -4.45 -5.80 -12.99
N LEU A 100 -4.96 -6.88 -13.58
CA LEU A 100 -4.17 -7.83 -14.35
C LEU A 100 -4.34 -7.58 -15.84
N ASN A 101 -3.25 -7.74 -16.59
CA ASN A 101 -3.25 -7.72 -18.05
C ASN A 101 -3.72 -9.07 -18.63
N SER A 102 -3.77 -9.19 -19.97
CA SER A 102 -4.15 -10.41 -20.69
C SER A 102 -3.26 -11.61 -20.38
N ASP A 103 -2.00 -11.37 -20.01
CA ASP A 103 -1.03 -12.41 -19.70
C ASP A 103 -1.11 -12.86 -18.22
N GLY A 104 -2.06 -12.29 -17.46
CA GLY A 104 -2.27 -12.58 -16.06
C GLY A 104 -1.26 -11.91 -15.10
N LYS A 105 -0.43 -10.98 -15.60
CA LYS A 105 0.49 -10.18 -14.80
C LYS A 105 -0.18 -8.92 -14.26
N ILE A 106 0.23 -8.49 -13.08
CA ILE A 106 -0.22 -7.24 -12.47
C ILE A 106 0.40 -6.07 -13.23
N ASN A 107 -0.42 -5.28 -13.91
CA ASN A 107 0.02 -4.13 -14.69
C ASN A 107 -0.39 -2.79 -14.06
N CYS A 108 -1.25 -2.80 -13.06
CA CYS A 108 -1.61 -1.61 -12.28
C CYS A 108 -1.86 -2.00 -10.83
N HIS A 109 -1.32 -1.21 -9.90
CA HIS A 109 -1.51 -1.37 -8.46
C HIS A 109 -1.67 0.01 -7.85
N ILE A 110 -2.84 0.31 -7.31
CA ILE A 110 -3.17 1.59 -6.69
C ILE A 110 -3.51 1.36 -5.22
N ASP A 111 -2.82 2.05 -4.33
CA ASP A 111 -3.06 2.01 -2.90
C ASP A 111 -3.84 3.25 -2.43
N TYR A 112 -4.96 3.01 -1.79
CA TYR A 112 -5.81 4.02 -1.17
C TYR A 112 -5.72 3.89 0.34
N TRP A 113 -5.23 4.93 1.01
CA TRP A 113 -5.24 5.00 2.46
C TRP A 113 -5.24 6.44 2.95
N ASP A 114 -5.73 6.65 4.16
CA ASP A 114 -5.83 7.98 4.76
C ASP A 114 -4.49 8.41 5.36
N SER A 115 -3.67 9.09 4.55
CA SER A 115 -2.37 9.60 4.97
C SER A 115 -2.50 10.72 6.01
N MET A 116 -3.60 11.48 6.00
CA MET A 116 -3.81 12.55 6.97
C MET A 116 -4.01 12.00 8.38
N ASN A 117 -4.99 11.11 8.59
CA ASN A 117 -5.23 10.50 9.89
C ASN A 117 -4.17 9.45 10.26
N GLY A 118 -3.59 8.75 9.26
CA GLY A 118 -2.56 7.75 9.48
C GLY A 118 -1.22 8.33 9.95
N LEU A 119 -0.81 9.48 9.39
CA LEU A 119 0.52 10.06 9.62
C LEU A 119 0.48 11.55 9.97
N PHE A 120 -0.09 12.39 9.10
CA PHE A 120 0.12 13.84 9.16
C PHE A 120 -0.50 14.51 10.39
N ILE A 121 -1.63 14.01 10.89
CA ILE A 121 -2.26 14.53 12.11
C ILE A 121 -1.35 14.43 13.35
N LYS A 122 -0.37 13.52 13.33
CA LYS A 122 0.59 13.30 14.41
C LYS A 122 1.79 14.23 14.37
N LEU A 123 1.93 15.01 13.27
CA LEU A 123 2.98 16.01 13.15
C LEU A 123 2.52 17.32 13.79
N PRO A 124 3.40 17.99 14.58
CA PRO A 124 3.08 19.30 15.14
C PRO A 124 2.78 20.30 14.01
N PHE A 125 1.88 21.24 14.26
CA PHE A 125 1.34 22.25 13.32
C PHE A 125 0.41 21.70 12.23
N ILE A 126 0.74 20.63 11.53
CA ILE A 126 -0.13 20.01 10.50
C ILE A 126 -1.41 19.48 11.14
N GLY A 127 -1.30 18.81 12.28
CA GLY A 127 -2.45 18.31 13.04
C GLY A 127 -3.41 19.42 13.46
N ILE A 128 -2.86 20.58 13.87
CA ILE A 128 -3.69 21.74 14.27
C ILE A 128 -4.44 22.30 13.06
N LEU A 129 -3.77 22.54 11.93
CA LEU A 129 -4.37 23.05 10.70
C LEU A 129 -5.46 22.10 10.18
N TYR A 130 -5.17 20.79 10.20
CA TYR A 130 -6.15 19.77 9.80
C TYR A 130 -7.37 19.77 10.73
N ALA A 131 -7.19 19.82 12.04
CA ALA A 131 -8.29 19.88 13.01
C ALA A 131 -9.19 21.13 12.81
N LEU A 132 -8.59 22.26 12.41
CA LEU A 132 -9.33 23.47 12.07
C LEU A 132 -10.15 23.28 10.78
N SER A 133 -9.56 22.66 9.74
CA SER A 133 -10.27 22.41 8.48
C SER A 133 -11.45 21.45 8.64
N LEU A 134 -11.35 20.46 9.54
CA LEU A 134 -12.44 19.53 9.83
C LEU A 134 -13.71 20.23 10.34
N LYS A 135 -13.57 21.38 11.03
CA LYS A 135 -14.74 22.15 11.51
C LYS A 135 -15.63 22.65 10.38
N ILE A 136 -15.06 22.84 9.17
CA ILE A 136 -15.79 23.29 7.98
C ILE A 136 -16.64 22.17 7.39
N PHE A 137 -16.12 20.94 7.37
CA PHE A 137 -16.73 19.80 6.66
C PHE A 137 -17.49 18.85 7.59
N LYS A 138 -17.21 18.91 8.91
CA LYS A 138 -17.84 18.00 9.87
C LYS A 138 -19.31 18.41 10.08
N ALA A 139 -20.22 17.45 9.85
CA ALA A 139 -21.63 17.65 10.15
C ALA A 139 -21.81 17.89 11.66
N LYS A 140 -22.64 18.87 11.99
CA LYS A 140 -23.12 19.08 13.37
C LYS A 140 -24.30 18.12 13.58
N ILE A 141 -24.04 17.02 14.24
CA ILE A 141 -25.05 16.02 14.62
C ILE A 141 -25.33 16.18 16.10
#